data_98608841c4adcd40d16f81f1e89fa6b6
#
_entry.id   98608841c4adcd40d16f81f1e89fa6b6
#
_cell.length_a   1.000
_cell.length_b   1.000
_cell.length_c   1.000
_cell.angle_alpha   90.00
_cell.angle_beta   90.00
_cell.angle_gamma   90.00
#
_symmetry.space_group_name_H-M   'P 1'
#
loop_
_entity.id
_entity.type
_entity.pdbx_description
1 polymer ?
#
loop_
_entity_poly.entity_id
_entity_poly.type
_entity_poly.pdbx_seq_one_letter_code
_entity_poly.pdbx_strand_id
1 'polypeptide(L)'
;MSKYAGEEVLVIPRALLDEIGAFSGIRSGDIEPAISRLLDPANHFFMDRATAEDDPTHKQIIPYCIIRCGDRILNYTRGKAGGEARLHALRSVGVGGHINPVDTGGGRTGPDAYQAAVERELNEELIFEVHHHNRIIGLLNDESNPVGQVHLGIVHLIDVESDAVHSNEDALADLTFTPLAELNGPLFDKLETWSQACIRHLAGH
;
A
#
# COMPACT_ATOMS: atom_id res chain seq x y z
N MET A 1 24.49 -9.57 -7.06
CA MET A 1 24.18 -8.30 -6.37
C MET A 1 22.72 -8.37 -6.00
N SER A 2 22.35 -7.94 -4.79
CA SER A 2 20.93 -7.86 -4.39
C SER A 2 20.17 -6.97 -5.37
N LYS A 3 18.93 -7.35 -5.68
CA LYS A 3 18.00 -6.58 -6.54
C LYS A 3 17.77 -5.15 -6.00
N TYR A 4 17.92 -4.95 -4.70
CA TYR A 4 17.61 -3.72 -3.96
C TYR A 4 18.88 -3.02 -3.44
N ALA A 5 20.06 -3.26 -4.05
CA ALA A 5 21.32 -2.73 -3.55
C ALA A 5 21.32 -1.20 -3.46
N GLY A 6 21.48 -0.66 -2.25
CA GLY A 6 21.52 0.77 -1.97
C GLY A 6 20.17 1.46 -1.82
N GLU A 7 19.07 0.71 -1.81
CA GLU A 7 17.73 1.21 -1.49
C GLU A 7 17.46 1.08 0.01
N GLU A 8 17.04 2.16 0.66
CA GLU A 8 16.61 2.18 2.06
C GLU A 8 15.10 2.42 2.13
N VAL A 9 14.44 1.77 3.08
CA VAL A 9 12.98 1.82 3.29
C VAL A 9 12.65 2.13 4.73
N LEU A 10 11.54 2.83 4.95
CA LEU A 10 11.05 3.16 6.29
C LEU A 10 10.49 1.93 6.98
N VAL A 11 11.02 1.61 8.14
CA VAL A 11 10.57 0.48 8.97
C VAL A 11 10.21 0.90 10.39
N ILE A 12 9.33 0.10 11.00
CA ILE A 12 9.06 0.12 12.44
C ILE A 12 9.51 -1.20 13.06
N PRO A 13 9.91 -1.23 14.34
CA PRO A 13 10.03 -2.48 15.08
C PRO A 13 8.68 -3.21 15.15
N ARG A 14 8.67 -4.51 14.94
CA ARG A 14 7.44 -5.33 15.08
C ARG A 14 6.80 -5.19 16.47
N ALA A 15 7.61 -5.06 17.53
CA ALA A 15 7.14 -4.81 18.87
C ALA A 15 6.19 -3.61 19.00
N LEU A 16 6.38 -2.56 18.18
CA LEU A 16 5.47 -1.42 18.14
C LEU A 16 4.07 -1.83 17.65
N LEU A 17 3.98 -2.70 16.64
CA LEU A 17 2.70 -3.24 16.18
C LEU A 17 2.00 -4.06 17.27
N ASP A 18 2.76 -4.85 18.02
CA ASP A 18 2.23 -5.63 19.14
C ASP A 18 1.69 -4.71 20.25
N GLU A 19 2.39 -3.60 20.57
CA GLU A 19 1.96 -2.61 21.56
C GLU A 19 0.70 -1.84 21.16
N ILE A 20 0.52 -1.52 19.89
CA ILE A 20 -0.70 -0.85 19.40
C ILE A 20 -1.87 -1.83 19.20
N GLY A 21 -1.65 -3.11 19.48
CA GLY A 21 -2.60 -4.20 19.34
C GLY A 21 -2.51 -4.87 17.97
N ALA A 22 -1.78 -5.99 17.91
CA ALA A 22 -1.64 -6.80 16.69
C ALA A 22 -3.01 -7.24 16.17
N PHE A 23 -3.14 -7.29 14.83
CA PHE A 23 -4.35 -7.67 14.12
C PHE A 23 -4.00 -8.40 12.82
N SER A 24 -4.99 -9.03 12.21
CA SER A 24 -4.88 -9.62 10.87
C SER A 24 -6.00 -9.09 9.97
N GLY A 25 -5.70 -8.84 8.71
CA GLY A 25 -6.62 -8.18 7.78
C GLY A 25 -6.61 -6.66 7.92
N ILE A 26 -7.77 -6.02 7.78
CA ILE A 26 -7.91 -4.56 7.91
C ILE A 26 -8.47 -4.19 9.29
N ARG A 27 -7.75 -3.30 9.96
CA ARG A 27 -8.22 -2.57 11.13
C ARG A 27 -8.68 -1.18 10.71
N SER A 28 -9.95 -0.87 10.94
CA SER A 28 -10.58 0.43 10.64
C SER A 28 -11.22 1.03 11.90
N GLY A 29 -11.88 2.19 11.75
CA GLY A 29 -12.51 2.91 12.86
C GLY A 29 -11.54 3.91 13.50
N ASP A 30 -11.35 3.87 14.83
CA ASP A 30 -10.43 4.77 15.55
C ASP A 30 -8.98 4.28 15.38
N ILE A 31 -8.39 4.61 14.24
CA ILE A 31 -7.00 4.25 13.87
C ILE A 31 -6.01 5.40 14.01
N GLU A 32 -6.48 6.63 14.21
CA GLU A 32 -5.65 7.83 14.29
C GLU A 32 -4.56 7.73 15.37
N PRO A 33 -4.82 7.22 16.60
CA PRO A 33 -3.78 7.03 17.61
C PRO A 33 -2.69 6.04 17.15
N ALA A 34 -3.07 4.98 16.42
CA ALA A 34 -2.13 4.01 15.88
C ALA A 34 -1.26 4.63 14.78
N ILE A 35 -1.87 5.35 13.83
CA ILE A 35 -1.16 6.03 12.75
C ILE A 35 -0.18 7.05 13.32
N SER A 36 -0.61 7.87 14.29
CA SER A 36 0.26 8.85 14.95
C SER A 36 1.49 8.20 15.59
N ARG A 37 1.35 7.01 16.19
CA ARG A 37 2.48 6.27 16.76
C ARG A 37 3.40 5.65 15.69
N LEU A 38 2.82 5.13 14.60
CA LEU A 38 3.60 4.56 13.48
C LEU A 38 4.43 5.61 12.77
N LEU A 39 3.89 6.82 12.61
CA LEU A 39 4.53 7.93 11.90
C LEU A 39 5.29 8.89 12.83
N ASP A 40 5.37 8.61 14.13
CA ASP A 40 6.24 9.37 15.04
C ASP A 40 7.72 9.08 14.69
N PRO A 41 8.55 10.09 14.38
CA PRO A 41 9.96 9.91 14.05
C PRO A 41 10.78 9.17 15.12
N ALA A 42 10.33 9.15 16.37
CA ALA A 42 10.97 8.37 17.43
C ALA A 42 10.74 6.85 17.32
N ASN A 43 9.78 6.41 16.51
CA ASN A 43 9.32 5.03 16.43
C ASN A 43 9.70 4.32 15.12
N HIS A 44 10.29 5.02 14.16
CA HIS A 44 10.67 4.46 12.87
C HIS A 44 12.08 4.90 12.44
N PHE A 45 12.66 4.18 11.50
CA PHE A 45 13.97 4.49 10.93
C PHE A 45 14.10 3.91 9.52
N PHE A 46 15.12 4.33 8.77
CA PHE A 46 15.43 3.75 7.48
C PHE A 46 16.36 2.54 7.63
N MET A 47 16.07 1.48 6.90
CA MET A 47 16.82 0.22 6.84
C MET A 47 17.11 -0.14 5.39
N ASP A 48 18.27 -0.76 5.13
CA ASP A 48 18.55 -1.37 3.82
C ASP A 48 17.42 -2.31 3.41
N ARG A 49 16.86 -2.12 2.22
CA ARG A 49 15.68 -2.86 1.76
C ARG A 49 15.93 -4.35 1.67
N ALA A 50 17.11 -4.78 1.21
CA ALA A 50 17.41 -6.20 1.12
C ALA A 50 17.42 -6.87 2.50
N THR A 51 17.85 -6.15 3.53
CA THR A 51 17.79 -6.60 4.92
C THR A 51 16.35 -6.61 5.43
N ALA A 52 15.57 -5.56 5.17
CA ALA A 52 14.18 -5.45 5.63
C ALA A 52 13.27 -6.52 5.02
N GLU A 53 13.52 -6.98 3.79
CA GLU A 53 12.75 -8.04 3.14
C GLU A 53 12.92 -9.42 3.79
N ASP A 54 14.02 -9.64 4.52
CA ASP A 54 14.34 -10.91 5.16
C ASP A 54 14.24 -10.86 6.71
N ASP A 55 13.91 -9.69 7.29
CA ASP A 55 13.87 -9.47 8.74
C ASP A 55 12.44 -9.29 9.30
N PRO A 56 11.79 -10.37 9.77
CA PRO A 56 10.44 -10.29 10.32
C PRO A 56 10.34 -9.61 11.70
N THR A 57 11.46 -9.14 12.26
CA THR A 57 11.45 -8.32 13.48
C THR A 57 11.08 -6.86 13.21
N HIS A 58 10.99 -6.49 11.93
CA HIS A 58 10.57 -5.17 11.47
C HIS A 58 9.42 -5.24 10.47
N LYS A 59 8.69 -4.16 10.34
CA LYS A 59 7.64 -3.98 9.32
C LYS A 59 7.94 -2.75 8.48
N GLN A 60 7.99 -2.91 7.17
CA GLN A 60 8.07 -1.82 6.20
C GLN A 60 6.71 -1.13 6.10
N ILE A 61 6.66 0.19 6.25
CA ILE A 61 5.41 0.96 6.12
C ILE A 61 5.14 1.21 4.64
N ILE A 62 3.97 0.79 4.19
CA ILE A 62 3.55 0.89 2.79
C ILE A 62 2.29 1.75 2.68
N PRO A 63 2.32 2.92 2.04
CA PRO A 63 1.11 3.54 1.49
C PRO A 63 0.45 2.58 0.50
N TYR A 64 -0.81 2.20 0.75
CA TYR A 64 -1.58 1.31 -0.11
C TYR A 64 -2.86 2.01 -0.56
N CYS A 65 -2.84 2.56 -1.78
CA CYS A 65 -3.84 3.48 -2.28
C CYS A 65 -4.84 2.75 -3.19
N ILE A 66 -6.11 2.72 -2.79
CA ILE A 66 -7.23 2.17 -3.58
C ILE A 66 -7.91 3.34 -4.28
N ILE A 67 -8.04 3.28 -5.60
CA ILE A 67 -8.72 4.31 -6.39
C ILE A 67 -10.13 3.83 -6.70
N ARG A 68 -11.14 4.66 -6.35
CA ARG A 68 -12.55 4.35 -6.52
C ARG A 68 -13.27 5.41 -7.36
N CYS A 69 -14.02 4.96 -8.37
CA CYS A 69 -14.93 5.78 -9.16
C CYS A 69 -16.38 5.24 -9.01
N GLY A 70 -17.18 5.88 -8.20
CA GLY A 70 -18.53 5.40 -7.87
C GLY A 70 -18.48 4.03 -7.17
N ASP A 71 -19.04 3.01 -7.80
CA ASP A 71 -19.06 1.61 -7.33
C ASP A 71 -17.91 0.76 -7.91
N ARG A 72 -17.04 1.35 -8.74
CA ARG A 72 -15.94 0.66 -9.43
C ARG A 72 -14.61 0.95 -8.76
N ILE A 73 -13.76 -0.06 -8.70
CA ILE A 73 -12.41 0.00 -8.14
C ILE A 73 -11.39 -0.18 -9.26
N LEU A 74 -10.38 0.69 -9.30
CA LEU A 74 -9.23 0.53 -10.19
C LEU A 74 -8.47 -0.73 -9.80
N ASN A 75 -8.13 -1.54 -10.80
CA ASN A 75 -7.33 -2.73 -10.58
C ASN A 75 -6.49 -3.04 -11.82
N TYR A 76 -5.41 -3.77 -11.62
CA TYR A 76 -4.45 -4.07 -12.66
C TYR A 76 -3.82 -5.44 -12.44
N THR A 77 -3.20 -6.00 -13.48
CA THR A 77 -2.36 -7.20 -13.37
C THR A 77 -0.92 -6.76 -13.11
N ARG A 78 -0.27 -7.33 -12.09
CA ARG A 78 1.15 -7.04 -11.85
C ARG A 78 1.98 -7.55 -13.02
N GLY A 79 2.63 -6.62 -13.72
CA GLY A 79 3.52 -6.93 -14.84
C GLY A 79 4.78 -7.68 -14.38
N LYS A 80 5.47 -8.32 -15.33
CA LYS A 80 6.74 -9.05 -15.08
C LYS A 80 7.88 -8.17 -14.56
N ALA A 81 7.79 -6.85 -14.74
CA ALA A 81 8.73 -5.87 -14.22
C ALA A 81 8.50 -5.53 -12.74
N GLY A 82 7.33 -5.86 -12.19
CA GLY A 82 7.01 -5.67 -10.77
C GLY A 82 7.91 -6.51 -9.84
N GLY A 83 8.27 -5.94 -8.68
CA GLY A 83 9.29 -6.46 -7.78
C GLY A 83 9.12 -7.89 -7.26
N GLU A 84 7.88 -8.37 -7.11
CA GLU A 84 7.55 -9.66 -6.49
C GLU A 84 7.12 -10.70 -7.54
N ALA A 85 8.05 -11.58 -7.93
CA ALA A 85 7.80 -12.66 -8.89
C ALA A 85 6.65 -13.61 -8.46
N ARG A 86 6.39 -13.71 -7.15
CA ARG A 86 5.34 -14.56 -6.58
C ARG A 86 3.92 -14.02 -6.80
N LEU A 87 3.79 -12.72 -7.10
CA LEU A 87 2.51 -12.05 -7.36
C LEU A 87 2.23 -11.89 -8.87
N HIS A 88 3.10 -12.39 -9.74
CA HIS A 88 2.89 -12.34 -11.18
C HIS A 88 1.61 -13.09 -11.55
N ALA A 89 0.77 -12.46 -12.37
CA ALA A 89 -0.55 -12.92 -12.80
C ALA A 89 -1.70 -12.77 -11.79
N LEU A 90 -1.45 -12.30 -10.55
CA LEU A 90 -2.52 -11.85 -9.66
C LEU A 90 -2.86 -10.38 -9.96
N ARG A 91 -4.10 -10.04 -9.70
CA ARG A 91 -4.57 -8.65 -9.81
C ARG A 91 -4.37 -7.93 -8.48
N SER A 92 -4.00 -6.65 -8.55
CA SER A 92 -3.94 -5.74 -7.41
C SER A 92 -4.99 -4.64 -7.54
N VAL A 93 -5.55 -4.20 -6.41
CA VAL A 93 -6.39 -3.00 -6.31
C VAL A 93 -5.67 -1.84 -5.65
N GLY A 94 -4.46 -2.07 -5.14
CA GLY A 94 -3.66 -1.06 -4.46
C GLY A 94 -2.45 -0.63 -5.27
N VAL A 95 -2.25 0.67 -5.31
CA VAL A 95 -1.11 1.37 -5.89
C VAL A 95 -0.31 2.00 -4.76
N GLY A 96 1.00 1.94 -4.82
CA GLY A 96 1.89 2.49 -3.80
C GLY A 96 3.13 1.63 -3.61
N GLY A 97 4.05 2.11 -2.78
CA GLY A 97 5.34 1.48 -2.60
C GLY A 97 6.02 1.87 -1.30
N HIS A 98 7.34 1.88 -1.30
CA HIS A 98 8.13 2.11 -0.09
C HIS A 98 8.35 3.60 0.18
N ILE A 99 8.41 3.95 1.46
CA ILE A 99 8.85 5.27 1.90
C ILE A 99 10.37 5.25 1.92
N ASN A 100 11.00 6.16 1.19
CA ASN A 100 12.44 6.23 1.01
C ASN A 100 13.03 7.50 1.64
N PRO A 101 14.35 7.59 1.90
CA PRO A 101 15.00 8.79 2.43
C PRO A 101 14.75 10.06 1.60
N VAL A 102 14.52 9.92 0.28
CA VAL A 102 14.19 11.06 -0.60
C VAL A 102 12.91 11.79 -0.16
N ASP A 103 11.96 11.09 0.44
CA ASP A 103 10.69 11.65 0.91
C ASP A 103 10.87 12.60 2.10
N THR A 104 12.01 12.52 2.79
CA THR A 104 12.39 13.46 3.87
C THR A 104 13.01 14.77 3.36
N GLY A 105 13.13 14.95 2.04
CA GLY A 105 13.68 16.15 1.42
C GLY A 105 13.01 17.43 1.92
N GLY A 106 13.80 18.51 2.12
CA GLY A 106 13.29 19.77 2.69
C GLY A 106 13.07 19.74 4.21
N GLY A 107 13.57 18.69 4.92
CA GLY A 107 13.44 18.57 6.38
C GLY A 107 12.10 17.98 6.84
N ARG A 108 11.35 17.37 5.93
CA ARG A 108 10.12 16.62 6.29
C ARG A 108 10.45 15.44 7.18
N THR A 109 9.57 15.15 8.14
CA THR A 109 9.67 13.99 9.04
C THR A 109 8.27 13.47 9.34
N GLY A 110 8.17 12.23 9.81
CA GLY A 110 6.90 11.66 10.26
C GLY A 110 5.78 11.76 9.21
N PRO A 111 4.62 12.35 9.59
CA PRO A 111 3.47 12.47 8.69
C PRO A 111 3.76 13.22 7.39
N ASP A 112 4.62 14.27 7.42
CA ASP A 112 4.93 15.05 6.21
C ASP A 112 5.79 14.25 5.21
N ALA A 113 6.75 13.45 5.71
CA ALA A 113 7.54 12.55 4.88
C ALA A 113 6.66 11.42 4.33
N TYR A 114 5.76 10.88 5.14
CA TYR A 114 4.78 9.90 4.72
C TYR A 114 3.88 10.43 3.59
N GLN A 115 3.32 11.64 3.75
CA GLN A 115 2.49 12.26 2.72
C GLN A 115 3.26 12.49 1.41
N ALA A 116 4.53 12.92 1.51
CA ALA A 116 5.39 13.08 0.33
C ALA A 116 5.61 11.74 -0.40
N ALA A 117 5.79 10.65 0.34
CA ALA A 117 5.90 9.30 -0.25
C ALA A 117 4.61 8.88 -0.96
N VAL A 118 3.43 9.11 -0.34
CA VAL A 118 2.12 8.85 -0.99
C VAL A 118 2.01 9.59 -2.32
N GLU A 119 2.33 10.88 -2.33
CA GLU A 119 2.24 11.71 -3.54
C GLU A 119 3.24 11.28 -4.62
N ARG A 120 4.48 10.95 -4.22
CA ARG A 120 5.50 10.46 -5.15
C ARG A 120 5.07 9.15 -5.81
N GLU A 121 4.71 8.14 -5.03
CA GLU A 121 4.29 6.82 -5.54
C GLU A 121 3.07 6.93 -6.46
N LEU A 122 2.06 7.71 -6.08
CA LEU A 122 0.89 7.93 -6.94
C LEU A 122 1.27 8.58 -8.27
N ASN A 123 2.14 9.61 -8.26
CA ASN A 123 2.57 10.31 -9.48
C ASN A 123 3.53 9.47 -10.35
N GLU A 124 4.31 8.58 -9.74
CA GLU A 124 5.17 7.64 -10.47
C GLU A 124 4.33 6.60 -11.22
N GLU A 125 3.28 6.07 -10.59
CA GLU A 125 2.50 4.96 -11.13
C GLU A 125 1.26 5.39 -11.93
N LEU A 126 0.62 6.55 -11.58
CA LEU A 126 -0.65 6.99 -12.16
C LEU A 126 -0.65 8.44 -12.63
N ILE A 127 -1.42 8.70 -13.66
CA ILE A 127 -1.79 10.05 -14.15
C ILE A 127 -3.27 10.26 -13.83
N PHE A 128 -3.57 11.26 -12.99
CA PHE A 128 -4.93 11.68 -12.69
C PHE A 128 -5.31 12.90 -13.55
N GLU A 129 -6.23 12.71 -14.49
CA GLU A 129 -6.84 13.81 -15.28
C GLU A 129 -8.15 14.30 -14.65
N VAL A 130 -8.36 14.04 -13.36
CA VAL A 130 -9.60 14.26 -12.62
C VAL A 130 -9.30 14.66 -11.19
N HIS A 131 -10.19 15.48 -10.60
CA HIS A 131 -10.12 15.78 -9.18
C HIS A 131 -10.33 14.51 -8.34
N HIS A 132 -9.58 14.42 -7.26
CA HIS A 132 -9.67 13.30 -6.36
C HIS A 132 -9.63 13.73 -4.89
N HIS A 133 -10.23 12.91 -4.05
CA HIS A 133 -10.25 13.09 -2.59
C HIS A 133 -9.60 11.87 -1.93
N ASN A 134 -8.51 12.10 -1.20
CA ASN A 134 -7.76 11.07 -0.49
C ASN A 134 -8.12 11.05 1.00
N ARG A 135 -8.36 9.86 1.56
CA ARG A 135 -8.53 9.65 3.01
C ARG A 135 -7.99 8.28 3.43
N ILE A 136 -7.42 8.21 4.62
CA ILE A 136 -7.03 6.94 5.21
C ILE A 136 -8.28 6.23 5.72
N ILE A 137 -8.41 4.92 5.43
CA ILE A 137 -9.55 4.09 5.83
C ILE A 137 -9.17 2.94 6.74
N GLY A 138 -7.90 2.60 6.87
CA GLY A 138 -7.48 1.48 7.71
C GLY A 138 -5.97 1.24 7.73
N LEU A 139 -5.60 0.31 8.59
CA LEU A 139 -4.28 -0.33 8.61
C LEU A 139 -4.46 -1.76 8.10
N LEU A 140 -3.52 -2.27 7.32
CA LEU A 140 -3.56 -3.61 6.73
C LEU A 140 -2.33 -4.41 7.18
N ASN A 141 -2.58 -5.52 7.86
CA ASN A 141 -1.55 -6.47 8.28
C ASN A 141 -1.90 -7.89 7.82
N ASP A 142 -0.96 -8.58 7.19
CA ASP A 142 -1.14 -9.94 6.69
C ASP A 142 0.07 -10.79 7.09
N GLU A 143 -0.15 -11.73 7.99
CA GLU A 143 0.88 -12.66 8.46
C GLU A 143 0.88 -14.00 7.70
N SER A 144 -0.03 -14.16 6.72
CA SER A 144 -0.26 -15.44 6.04
C SER A 144 0.85 -15.83 5.05
N ASN A 145 1.69 -14.86 4.66
CA ASN A 145 2.73 -15.07 3.66
C ASN A 145 4.00 -14.24 3.99
N PRO A 146 5.18 -14.61 3.43
CA PRO A 146 6.44 -13.93 3.75
C PRO A 146 6.46 -12.44 3.43
N VAL A 147 5.76 -11.99 2.38
CA VAL A 147 5.68 -10.56 2.03
C VAL A 147 4.93 -9.81 3.12
N GLY A 148 3.75 -10.28 3.50
CA GLY A 148 2.93 -9.65 4.54
C GLY A 148 3.60 -9.66 5.92
N GLN A 149 4.48 -10.64 6.21
CA GLN A 149 5.21 -10.71 7.48
C GLN A 149 6.19 -9.55 7.70
N VAL A 150 6.68 -8.92 6.64
CA VAL A 150 7.63 -7.80 6.69
C VAL A 150 7.03 -6.45 6.24
N HIS A 151 5.72 -6.41 5.93
CA HIS A 151 5.04 -5.19 5.49
C HIS A 151 3.84 -4.86 6.37
N LEU A 152 3.53 -3.57 6.51
CA LEU A 152 2.33 -3.02 7.14
C LEU A 152 1.76 -1.92 6.25
N GLY A 153 0.53 -2.10 5.77
CA GLY A 153 -0.13 -1.14 4.90
C GLY A 153 -0.87 -0.05 5.69
N ILE A 154 -0.73 1.21 5.28
CA ILE A 154 -1.67 2.27 5.62
C ILE A 154 -2.57 2.44 4.39
N VAL A 155 -3.85 2.06 4.53
CA VAL A 155 -4.78 1.98 3.41
C VAL A 155 -5.45 3.32 3.19
N HIS A 156 -5.26 3.85 2.00
CA HIS A 156 -5.93 5.03 1.49
C HIS A 156 -7.09 4.65 0.57
N LEU A 157 -8.17 5.41 0.62
CA LEU A 157 -9.21 5.39 -0.40
C LEU A 157 -9.21 6.74 -1.10
N ILE A 158 -8.99 6.70 -2.41
CA ILE A 158 -8.95 7.86 -3.30
C ILE A 158 -10.19 7.82 -4.16
N ASP A 159 -11.14 8.69 -3.84
CA ASP A 159 -12.37 8.85 -4.63
C ASP A 159 -12.12 9.78 -5.80
N VAL A 160 -12.43 9.34 -7.03
CA VAL A 160 -12.32 10.11 -8.27
C VAL A 160 -13.69 10.35 -8.90
N GLU A 161 -13.85 11.51 -9.56
CA GLU A 161 -15.13 11.91 -10.17
C GLU A 161 -15.42 11.17 -11.49
N SER A 162 -14.39 10.67 -12.16
CA SER A 162 -14.51 9.88 -13.40
C SER A 162 -13.36 8.85 -13.49
N ASP A 163 -13.41 7.99 -14.52
CA ASP A 163 -12.38 6.98 -14.80
C ASP A 163 -11.19 7.50 -15.63
N ALA A 164 -11.01 8.82 -15.69
CA ALA A 164 -9.86 9.46 -16.34
C ALA A 164 -8.59 9.35 -15.47
N VAL A 165 -8.19 8.11 -15.20
CA VAL A 165 -6.97 7.71 -14.49
C VAL A 165 -6.24 6.71 -15.37
N HIS A 166 -4.96 6.99 -15.65
CA HIS A 166 -4.15 6.23 -16.58
C HIS A 166 -2.87 5.72 -15.90
N SER A 167 -2.31 4.63 -16.41
CA SER A 167 -0.99 4.17 -15.97
C SER A 167 0.10 5.11 -16.48
N ASN A 168 1.05 5.44 -15.61
CA ASN A 168 2.28 6.13 -15.95
C ASN A 168 3.47 5.16 -16.07
N GLU A 169 3.28 3.89 -15.71
CA GLU A 169 4.29 2.84 -15.76
C GLU A 169 3.84 1.59 -16.52
N ASP A 170 4.78 0.94 -17.21
CA ASP A 170 4.55 -0.35 -17.88
C ASP A 170 4.28 -1.52 -16.89
N ALA A 171 4.56 -1.30 -15.61
CA ALA A 171 4.36 -2.31 -14.57
C ALA A 171 2.88 -2.56 -14.24
N LEU A 172 2.00 -1.59 -14.53
CA LEU A 172 0.55 -1.69 -14.32
C LEU A 172 -0.15 -2.16 -15.58
N ALA A 173 -0.10 -3.47 -15.85
CA ALA A 173 -0.74 -4.05 -17.02
C ALA A 173 -2.27 -4.18 -16.83
N ASP A 174 -3.02 -4.07 -17.91
CA ASP A 174 -4.49 -4.25 -17.92
C ASP A 174 -5.23 -3.39 -16.88
N LEU A 175 -4.80 -2.13 -16.70
CA LEU A 175 -5.41 -1.17 -15.80
C LEU A 175 -6.88 -0.95 -16.19
N THR A 176 -7.80 -1.17 -15.25
CA THR A 176 -9.24 -1.04 -15.50
C THR A 176 -10.03 -0.75 -14.22
N PHE A 177 -11.16 -0.06 -14.37
CA PHE A 177 -12.15 0.08 -13.31
C PHE A 177 -13.17 -1.06 -13.38
N THR A 178 -13.26 -1.88 -12.33
CA THR A 178 -14.16 -3.03 -12.23
C THR A 178 -15.15 -2.82 -11.09
N PRO A 179 -16.46 -3.15 -11.27
CA PRO A 179 -17.43 -3.09 -10.18
C PRO A 179 -16.97 -3.84 -8.93
N LEU A 180 -17.16 -3.24 -7.75
CA LEU A 180 -16.79 -3.84 -6.46
C LEU A 180 -17.43 -5.23 -6.29
N ALA A 181 -18.67 -5.41 -6.75
CA ALA A 181 -19.37 -6.69 -6.70
C ALA A 181 -18.69 -7.80 -7.52
N GLU A 182 -18.09 -7.47 -8.65
CA GLU A 182 -17.32 -8.44 -9.45
C GLU A 182 -16.00 -8.82 -8.78
N LEU A 183 -15.30 -7.83 -8.20
CA LEU A 183 -14.07 -8.07 -7.45
C LEU A 183 -14.31 -8.86 -6.17
N ASN A 184 -15.46 -8.66 -5.50
CA ASN A 184 -15.87 -9.45 -4.32
C ASN A 184 -16.60 -10.76 -4.68
N GLY A 185 -16.69 -11.10 -5.96
CA GLY A 185 -17.37 -12.26 -6.48
C GLY A 185 -16.46 -13.08 -7.41
N PRO A 186 -16.77 -13.14 -8.73
CA PRO A 186 -16.08 -14.05 -9.66
C PRO A 186 -14.59 -13.75 -9.86
N LEU A 187 -14.11 -12.55 -9.53
CA LEU A 187 -12.70 -12.18 -9.65
C LEU A 187 -11.92 -12.28 -8.33
N PHE A 188 -12.58 -12.58 -7.21
CA PHE A 188 -11.98 -12.52 -5.88
C PHE A 188 -10.71 -13.38 -5.75
N ASP A 189 -10.75 -14.62 -6.21
CA ASP A 189 -9.63 -15.56 -6.14
C ASP A 189 -8.46 -15.20 -7.08
N LYS A 190 -8.65 -14.23 -7.97
CA LYS A 190 -7.59 -13.68 -8.83
C LYS A 190 -6.85 -12.52 -8.20
N LEU A 191 -7.29 -12.04 -7.04
CA LEU A 191 -6.68 -10.93 -6.32
C LEU A 191 -5.57 -11.43 -5.40
N GLU A 192 -4.53 -10.63 -5.23
CA GLU A 192 -3.53 -10.81 -4.17
C GLU A 192 -4.17 -10.64 -2.77
N THR A 193 -3.54 -11.16 -1.72
CA THR A 193 -4.12 -11.23 -0.37
C THR A 193 -4.49 -9.86 0.21
N TRP A 194 -3.66 -8.85 0.02
CA TRP A 194 -3.95 -7.49 0.46
C TRP A 194 -5.16 -6.90 -0.26
N SER A 195 -5.25 -7.12 -1.57
CA SER A 195 -6.40 -6.72 -2.37
C SER A 195 -7.68 -7.42 -1.92
N GLN A 196 -7.61 -8.73 -1.62
CA GLN A 196 -8.74 -9.49 -1.10
C GLN A 196 -9.25 -8.91 0.23
N ALA A 197 -8.34 -8.59 1.16
CA ALA A 197 -8.69 -7.98 2.44
C ALA A 197 -9.38 -6.62 2.24
N CYS A 198 -8.84 -5.78 1.35
CA CYS A 198 -9.42 -4.47 1.02
C CYS A 198 -10.79 -4.58 0.38
N ILE A 199 -10.99 -5.48 -0.58
CA ILE A 199 -12.27 -5.67 -1.27
C ILE A 199 -13.34 -6.17 -0.31
N ARG A 200 -13.05 -7.12 0.59
CA ARG A 200 -13.99 -7.54 1.64
C ARG A 200 -14.38 -6.39 2.54
N HIS A 201 -13.41 -5.61 3.00
CA HIS A 201 -13.67 -4.44 3.86
C HIS A 201 -14.57 -3.41 3.17
N LEU A 202 -14.31 -3.08 1.90
CA LEU A 202 -15.12 -2.13 1.13
C LEU A 202 -16.53 -2.66 0.84
N ALA A 203 -16.71 -3.98 0.76
CA ALA A 203 -18.01 -4.64 0.57
C ALA A 203 -18.80 -4.79 1.89
N GLY A 204 -18.26 -4.37 3.04
CA GLY A 204 -18.93 -4.41 4.34
C GLY A 204 -18.86 -5.77 5.05
N HIS A 205 -17.83 -6.56 4.78
CA HIS A 205 -17.59 -7.89 5.38
C HIS A 205 -16.40 -7.89 6.33
#